data_547a58b4ceba8e50f3d1cbcfe6af7db7
#
_entry.id   547a58b4ceba8e50f3d1cbcfe6af7db7
#
_cell.length_a   1.000
_cell.length_b   1.000
_cell.length_c   1.000
_cell.angle_alpha   90.00
_cell.angle_beta   90.00
_cell.angle_gamma   90.00
#
_symmetry.space_group_name_H-M   'P 1'
#
loop_
_entity.id
_entity.type
_entity.pdbx_description
1 polymer ?
#
loop_
_entity_poly.entity_id
_entity_poly.type
_entity_poly.pdbx_seq_one_letter_code
_entity_poly.pdbx_strand_id
1 'polypeptide(L)'
;VEAQVVRILERFEHDQWIEQHDNRITQLTDNPTGLETLAALSERSLNNFVVMQGLFSHYAHTQTFSEKVFEKMAKAVLQQLSHNQVITHGYYFDSATLKGYLTTLKKLGLAEVTREHLLLAPDYAPQMQCRLAWYAQDHEETFNKAMQFNDKELKHFYESAKPEKN
;
A
#
# COMPACT_ATOMS: atom_id res chain seq x y z
N VAL A 1 -2.15 -18.65 -6.60
CA VAL A 1 -2.39 -17.85 -5.39
C VAL A 1 -3.11 -18.67 -4.34
N GLU A 2 -4.23 -19.32 -4.68
CA GLU A 2 -5.03 -20.10 -3.75
C GLU A 2 -4.25 -21.25 -3.10
N ALA A 3 -3.51 -22.05 -3.87
CA ALA A 3 -2.67 -23.12 -3.36
C ALA A 3 -1.54 -22.66 -2.42
N GLN A 4 -1.05 -21.42 -2.60
CA GLN A 4 -0.05 -20.84 -1.70
C GLN A 4 -0.67 -20.39 -0.38
N VAL A 5 -1.86 -19.82 -0.41
CA VAL A 5 -2.59 -19.41 0.80
C VAL A 5 -2.91 -20.63 1.65
N VAL A 6 -3.42 -21.71 1.03
CA VAL A 6 -3.70 -22.98 1.74
C VAL A 6 -2.45 -23.51 2.45
N ARG A 7 -1.31 -23.57 1.76
CA ARG A 7 -0.04 -24.04 2.37
C ARG A 7 0.42 -23.17 3.54
N ILE A 8 0.22 -21.85 3.46
CA ILE A 8 0.56 -20.93 4.54
C ILE A 8 -0.33 -21.18 5.75
N LEU A 9 -1.63 -21.35 5.54
CA LEU A 9 -2.58 -21.64 6.61
C LEU A 9 -2.30 -23.00 7.26
N GLU A 10 -2.05 -24.05 6.46
CA GLU A 10 -1.63 -25.38 6.96
C GLU A 10 -0.35 -25.28 7.82
N ARG A 11 0.59 -24.42 7.42
CA ARG A 11 1.80 -24.20 8.20
C ARG A 11 1.51 -23.49 9.52
N PHE A 12 0.67 -22.49 9.53
CA PHE A 12 0.29 -21.75 10.74
C PHE A 12 -0.49 -22.65 11.71
N GLU A 13 -1.32 -23.55 11.21
CA GLU A 13 -2.02 -24.55 12.01
C GLU A 13 -1.06 -25.59 12.59
N HIS A 14 -0.13 -26.10 11.78
CA HIS A 14 0.92 -27.02 12.24
C HIS A 14 1.80 -26.39 13.35
N ASP A 15 2.14 -25.11 13.22
CA ASP A 15 2.95 -24.38 14.19
C ASP A 15 2.12 -23.86 15.39
N GLN A 16 0.84 -24.23 15.47
CA GLN A 16 -0.10 -23.88 16.54
C GLN A 16 -0.31 -22.38 16.74
N TRP A 17 -0.30 -21.62 15.65
CA TRP A 17 -0.59 -20.18 15.67
C TRP A 17 -2.06 -19.89 15.40
N ILE A 18 -2.71 -20.76 14.65
CA ILE A 18 -4.14 -20.68 14.32
C ILE A 18 -4.81 -22.05 14.45
N GLU A 19 -6.12 -22.04 14.53
CA GLU A 19 -6.99 -23.20 14.40
C GLU A 19 -8.00 -22.94 13.29
N GLN A 20 -8.25 -23.95 12.44
CA GLN A 20 -9.19 -23.85 11.34
C GLN A 20 -10.41 -24.76 11.62
N HIS A 21 -11.58 -24.15 11.71
CA HIS A 21 -12.85 -24.87 11.84
C HIS A 21 -13.90 -24.26 10.90
N ASP A 22 -14.53 -25.07 10.07
CA ASP A 22 -15.70 -24.74 9.26
C ASP A 22 -15.62 -23.34 8.56
N ASN A 23 -14.58 -23.07 7.80
CA ASN A 23 -14.30 -21.78 7.16
C ASN A 23 -14.01 -20.61 8.13
N ARG A 24 -13.76 -20.86 9.39
CA ARG A 24 -13.29 -19.88 10.36
C ARG A 24 -11.83 -20.16 10.72
N ILE A 25 -11.07 -19.08 10.81
CA ILE A 25 -9.68 -19.10 11.28
C ILE A 25 -9.66 -18.36 12.61
N THR A 26 -9.21 -19.05 13.65
CA THR A 26 -9.11 -18.49 15.00
C THR A 26 -7.64 -18.44 15.41
N GLN A 27 -7.18 -17.30 15.91
CA GLN A 27 -5.85 -17.19 16.49
C GLN A 27 -5.81 -17.93 17.83
N LEU A 28 -4.80 -18.78 18.04
CA LEU A 28 -4.56 -19.41 19.31
C LEU A 28 -3.85 -18.45 20.26
N THR A 29 -4.48 -18.19 21.39
CA THR A 29 -3.99 -17.20 22.39
C THR A 29 -2.75 -17.67 23.14
N ASP A 30 -2.46 -18.95 23.14
CA ASP A 30 -1.35 -19.53 23.89
C ASP A 30 0.02 -19.32 23.22
N ASN A 31 0.04 -18.93 21.93
CA ASN A 31 1.27 -18.63 21.20
C ASN A 31 1.11 -17.40 20.28
N PRO A 32 0.85 -16.21 20.82
CA PRO A 32 0.65 -15.00 20.01
C PRO A 32 1.92 -14.53 19.32
N THR A 33 3.10 -14.84 19.85
CA THR A 33 4.41 -14.30 19.44
C THR A 33 4.74 -14.56 17.98
N GLY A 34 4.32 -15.70 17.43
CA GLY A 34 4.60 -16.06 16.03
C GLY A 34 3.85 -15.17 15.04
N LEU A 35 2.53 -15.01 15.22
CA LEU A 35 1.70 -14.15 14.35
C LEU A 35 2.02 -12.68 14.54
N GLU A 36 2.26 -12.22 15.75
CA GLU A 36 2.68 -10.84 16.05
C GLU A 36 4.00 -10.49 15.36
N THR A 37 4.97 -11.42 15.39
CA THR A 37 6.25 -11.25 14.69
C THR A 37 6.05 -11.16 13.18
N LEU A 38 5.22 -12.03 12.59
CA LEU A 38 4.90 -11.97 11.16
C LEU A 38 4.13 -10.70 10.80
N ALA A 39 3.19 -10.28 11.62
CA ALA A 39 2.47 -9.03 11.44
C ALA A 39 3.42 -7.85 11.42
N ALA A 40 4.33 -7.76 12.40
CA ALA A 40 5.35 -6.71 12.47
C ALA A 40 6.31 -6.72 11.26
N LEU A 41 6.73 -7.90 10.78
CA LEU A 41 7.55 -8.04 9.59
C LEU A 41 6.81 -7.61 8.31
N SER A 42 5.51 -7.86 8.25
CA SER A 42 4.66 -7.54 7.10
C SER A 42 4.18 -6.09 7.10
N GLU A 43 4.13 -5.43 8.26
CA GLU A 43 3.56 -4.10 8.45
C GLU A 43 4.14 -3.07 7.46
N ARG A 44 5.45 -3.06 7.30
CA ARG A 44 6.14 -2.14 6.38
C ARG A 44 5.68 -2.30 4.92
N SER A 45 5.54 -3.54 4.47
CA SER A 45 5.08 -3.83 3.11
C SER A 45 3.60 -3.48 2.93
N LEU A 46 2.78 -3.75 3.95
CA LEU A 46 1.36 -3.39 3.97
C LEU A 46 1.18 -1.88 3.96
N ASN A 47 1.93 -1.14 4.76
CA ASN A 47 1.89 0.32 4.78
C ASN A 47 2.23 0.92 3.41
N ASN A 48 3.28 0.44 2.75
CA ASN A 48 3.63 0.88 1.41
C ASN A 48 2.51 0.58 0.41
N PHE A 49 1.93 -0.63 0.49
CA PHE A 49 0.84 -1.04 -0.38
C PHE A 49 -0.40 -0.16 -0.20
N VAL A 50 -0.81 0.09 1.04
CA VAL A 50 -1.99 0.91 1.37
C VAL A 50 -1.79 2.35 0.92
N VAL A 51 -0.60 2.92 1.15
CA VAL A 51 -0.28 4.29 0.70
C VAL A 51 -0.31 4.39 -0.82
N MET A 52 0.30 3.43 -1.55
CA MET A 52 0.23 3.40 -3.01
C MET A 52 -1.21 3.31 -3.50
N GLN A 53 -1.99 2.42 -2.91
CA GLN A 53 -3.40 2.23 -3.27
C GLN A 53 -4.24 3.48 -2.99
N GLY A 54 -4.04 4.13 -1.83
CA GLY A 54 -4.73 5.38 -1.47
C GLY A 54 -4.42 6.51 -2.44
N LEU A 55 -3.14 6.73 -2.77
CA LEU A 55 -2.72 7.74 -3.73
C LEU A 55 -3.30 7.47 -5.12
N PHE A 56 -3.30 6.23 -5.59
CA PHE A 56 -3.91 5.86 -6.85
C PHE A 56 -5.41 6.15 -6.85
N SER A 57 -6.13 5.75 -5.81
CA SER A 57 -7.57 5.99 -5.69
C SER A 57 -7.91 7.47 -5.65
N HIS A 58 -7.06 8.29 -5.03
CA HIS A 58 -7.32 9.72 -4.85
C HIS A 58 -7.00 10.55 -6.09
N TYR A 59 -5.90 10.25 -6.80
CA TYR A 59 -5.37 11.09 -7.87
C TYR A 59 -5.52 10.52 -9.28
N ALA A 60 -5.74 9.22 -9.42
CA ALA A 60 -5.65 8.55 -10.72
C ALA A 60 -6.62 9.06 -11.80
N HIS A 61 -7.76 9.59 -11.39
CA HIS A 61 -8.77 10.12 -12.31
C HIS A 61 -8.60 11.61 -12.63
N THR A 62 -7.75 12.29 -11.87
CA THR A 62 -7.61 13.76 -11.95
C THR A 62 -6.28 14.21 -12.52
N GLN A 63 -5.24 13.40 -12.40
CA GLN A 63 -3.89 13.78 -12.79
C GLN A 63 -3.08 12.60 -13.34
N THR A 64 -2.15 12.92 -14.25
CA THR A 64 -1.16 11.96 -14.74
C THR A 64 0.14 12.16 -14.00
N PHE A 65 0.70 11.08 -13.44
CA PHE A 65 1.95 11.13 -12.68
C PHE A 65 3.06 10.38 -13.40
N SER A 66 4.28 10.88 -13.30
CA SER A 66 5.45 10.05 -13.54
C SER A 66 5.74 9.16 -12.31
N GLU A 67 6.40 8.04 -12.51
CA GLU A 67 6.83 7.14 -11.42
C GLU A 67 7.60 7.89 -10.32
N LYS A 68 8.47 8.84 -10.70
CA LYS A 68 9.25 9.65 -9.76
C LYS A 68 8.40 10.61 -8.92
N VAL A 69 7.38 11.23 -9.52
CA VAL A 69 6.46 12.10 -8.79
C VAL A 69 5.67 11.28 -7.78
N PHE A 70 5.16 10.14 -8.21
CA PHE A 70 4.41 9.23 -7.35
C PHE A 70 5.24 8.72 -6.17
N GLU A 71 6.50 8.35 -6.39
CA GLU A 71 7.42 7.93 -5.33
C GLU A 71 7.61 9.02 -4.26
N LYS A 72 7.74 10.29 -4.69
CA LYS A 72 7.87 11.41 -3.75
C LYS A 72 6.61 11.65 -2.95
N MET A 73 5.44 11.57 -3.58
CA MET A 73 4.16 11.67 -2.89
C MET A 73 4.00 10.54 -1.85
N ALA A 74 4.31 9.30 -2.23
CA ALA A 74 4.23 8.16 -1.32
C ALA A 74 5.15 8.31 -0.10
N LYS A 75 6.38 8.79 -0.31
CA LYS A 75 7.32 9.10 0.78
C LYS A 75 6.78 10.18 1.71
N ALA A 76 6.19 11.24 1.18
CA ALA A 76 5.61 12.32 1.97
C ALA A 76 4.43 11.83 2.82
N VAL A 77 3.54 11.00 2.25
CA VAL A 77 2.43 10.39 2.99
C VAL A 77 2.94 9.51 4.13
N LEU A 78 3.87 8.59 3.84
CA LEU A 78 4.43 7.70 4.86
C LEU A 78 5.11 8.49 5.99
N GLN A 79 5.82 9.57 5.66
CA GLN A 79 6.42 10.46 6.63
C GLN A 79 5.37 11.12 7.53
N GLN A 80 4.29 11.59 6.95
CA GLN A 80 3.19 12.22 7.69
C GLN A 80 2.45 11.21 8.58
N LEU A 81 2.19 9.99 8.09
CA LEU A 81 1.58 8.92 8.86
C LEU A 81 2.47 8.49 10.04
N SER A 82 3.79 8.40 9.83
CA SER A 82 4.76 8.13 10.89
C SER A 82 4.81 9.24 11.92
N HIS A 83 4.80 10.51 11.50
CA HIS A 83 4.77 11.65 12.41
C HIS A 83 3.51 11.68 13.28
N ASN A 84 2.38 11.29 12.72
CA ASN A 84 1.10 11.18 13.41
C ASN A 84 0.92 9.86 14.18
N GLN A 85 1.96 9.05 14.29
CA GLN A 85 1.95 7.76 15.03
C GLN A 85 0.91 6.74 14.50
N VAL A 86 0.46 6.90 13.25
CA VAL A 86 -0.42 5.91 12.58
C VAL A 86 0.37 4.66 12.20
N ILE A 87 1.64 4.83 11.83
CA ILE A 87 2.58 3.73 11.60
C ILE A 87 3.66 3.76 12.67
N THR A 88 3.89 2.61 13.30
CA THR A 88 4.76 2.49 14.49
C THR A 88 6.23 2.32 14.15
N HIS A 89 6.53 1.71 13.02
CA HIS A 89 7.91 1.48 12.56
C HIS A 89 8.24 2.45 11.44
N GLY A 90 9.28 3.26 11.61
CA GLY A 90 9.70 4.33 10.72
C GLY A 90 9.44 4.08 9.23
N TYR A 91 9.04 5.08 8.51
CA TYR A 91 8.67 4.97 7.10
C TYR A 91 9.86 4.59 6.21
N TYR A 92 9.64 3.64 5.34
CA TYR A 92 10.56 3.27 4.27
C TYR A 92 9.77 3.01 3.00
N PHE A 93 10.13 3.69 1.93
CA PHE A 93 9.55 3.48 0.62
C PHE A 93 10.65 3.12 -0.38
N ASP A 94 10.51 1.96 -0.99
CA ASP A 94 11.47 1.43 -1.95
C ASP A 94 10.89 1.51 -3.37
N SER A 95 11.69 2.05 -4.29
CA SER A 95 11.35 2.12 -5.71
C SER A 95 11.10 0.74 -6.33
N ALA A 96 11.74 -0.32 -5.83
CA ALA A 96 11.50 -1.68 -6.30
C ALA A 96 10.09 -2.15 -5.94
N THR A 97 9.60 -1.80 -4.75
CA THR A 97 8.22 -2.08 -4.32
C THR A 97 7.22 -1.39 -5.24
N LEU A 98 7.44 -0.11 -5.57
CA LEU A 98 6.59 0.60 -6.52
C LEU A 98 6.59 -0.06 -7.90
N LYS A 99 7.75 -0.40 -8.45
CA LYS A 99 7.86 -1.08 -9.75
C LYS A 99 7.15 -2.43 -9.77
N GLY A 100 7.29 -3.21 -8.69
CA GLY A 100 6.58 -4.47 -8.52
C GLY A 100 5.07 -4.29 -8.52
N TYR A 101 4.59 -3.29 -7.78
CA TYR A 101 3.17 -2.93 -7.72
C TYR A 101 2.62 -2.51 -9.10
N LEU A 102 3.29 -1.58 -9.79
CA LEU A 102 2.91 -1.12 -11.12
C LEU A 102 2.92 -2.27 -12.14
N THR A 103 3.91 -3.16 -12.09
CA THR A 103 3.98 -4.34 -12.93
C THR A 103 2.79 -5.26 -12.70
N THR A 104 2.37 -5.43 -11.46
CA THR A 104 1.21 -6.23 -11.09
C THR A 104 -0.08 -5.62 -11.61
N LEU A 105 -0.28 -4.31 -11.42
CA LEU A 105 -1.45 -3.59 -11.95
C LEU A 105 -1.54 -3.71 -13.48
N LYS A 106 -0.41 -3.58 -14.18
CA LYS A 106 -0.34 -3.75 -15.63
C LYS A 106 -0.73 -5.18 -16.06
N LYS A 107 -0.24 -6.20 -15.37
CA LYS A 107 -0.60 -7.60 -15.66
C LYS A 107 -2.08 -7.89 -15.43
N LEU A 108 -2.70 -7.20 -14.47
CA LEU A 108 -4.13 -7.32 -14.17
C LEU A 108 -5.00 -6.46 -15.09
N GLY A 109 -4.42 -5.68 -16.00
CA GLY A 109 -5.16 -4.75 -16.86
C GLY A 109 -5.74 -3.54 -16.09
N LEU A 110 -5.28 -3.28 -14.87
CA LEU A 110 -5.77 -2.21 -14.00
C LEU A 110 -5.00 -0.89 -14.18
N ALA A 111 -3.87 -0.91 -14.84
CA ALA A 111 -3.09 0.28 -15.15
C ALA A 111 -2.32 0.15 -16.47
N GLU A 112 -2.21 1.25 -17.19
CA GLU A 112 -1.27 1.43 -18.29
C GLU A 112 -0.12 2.33 -17.80
N VAL A 113 1.09 1.81 -17.83
CA VAL A 113 2.29 2.50 -17.36
C VAL A 113 3.18 2.81 -18.56
N THR A 114 3.34 4.09 -18.84
CA THR A 114 4.34 4.61 -19.78
C THR A 114 5.45 5.32 -18.99
N ARG A 115 6.54 5.74 -19.69
CA ARG A 115 7.64 6.45 -19.04
C ARG A 115 7.21 7.80 -18.42
N GLU A 116 6.19 8.42 -18.96
CA GLU A 116 5.77 9.77 -18.64
C GLU A 116 4.44 9.82 -17.88
N HIS A 117 3.62 8.79 -18.03
CA HIS A 117 2.24 8.77 -17.53
C HIS A 117 1.88 7.41 -16.95
N LEU A 118 1.16 7.48 -15.86
CA LEU A 118 0.44 6.36 -15.29
C LEU A 118 -1.06 6.62 -15.50
N LEU A 119 -1.71 5.74 -16.24
CA LEU A 119 -3.16 5.76 -16.47
C LEU A 119 -3.78 4.56 -15.76
N LEU A 120 -4.78 4.79 -14.94
CA LEU A 120 -5.53 3.71 -14.33
C LEU A 120 -6.75 3.34 -15.15
N ALA A 121 -7.05 2.05 -15.16
CA ALA A 121 -8.29 1.56 -15.74
C ALA A 121 -9.49 2.11 -14.94
N PRO A 122 -10.64 2.37 -15.60
CA PRO A 122 -11.85 2.87 -14.92
C PRO A 122 -12.31 2.00 -13.75
N ASP A 123 -12.05 0.69 -13.84
CA ASP A 123 -12.47 -0.31 -12.85
C ASP A 123 -11.51 -0.42 -11.66
N TYR A 124 -10.41 0.32 -11.64
CA TYR A 124 -9.43 0.26 -10.56
C TYR A 124 -10.02 0.66 -9.21
N ALA A 125 -10.67 1.82 -9.15
CA ALA A 125 -11.16 2.38 -7.89
C ALA A 125 -12.21 1.49 -7.19
N PRO A 126 -13.24 0.96 -7.87
CA PRO A 126 -14.20 0.06 -7.23
C PRO A 126 -13.59 -1.21 -6.66
N GLN A 127 -12.61 -1.80 -7.35
CA GLN A 127 -11.96 -3.04 -6.91
C GLN A 127 -11.05 -2.84 -5.68
N MET A 128 -10.55 -1.63 -5.49
CA MET A 128 -9.57 -1.32 -4.45
C MET A 128 -10.15 -0.65 -3.21
N GLN A 129 -11.30 0.00 -3.30
CA GLN A 129 -11.93 0.68 -2.15
C GLN A 129 -12.20 -0.24 -0.96
N CYS A 130 -12.66 -1.46 -1.19
CA CYS A 130 -12.91 -2.43 -0.12
C CYS A 130 -11.66 -2.77 0.72
N ARG A 131 -10.46 -2.68 0.15
CA ARG A 131 -9.22 -3.07 0.83
C ARG A 131 -8.64 -1.95 1.69
N LEU A 132 -8.84 -0.71 1.28
CA LEU A 132 -8.47 0.46 2.08
C LEU A 132 -9.29 0.56 3.36
N ALA A 133 -10.59 0.26 3.31
CA ALA A 133 -11.47 0.29 4.46
C ALA A 133 -11.02 -0.65 5.60
N TRP A 134 -10.36 -1.75 5.29
CA TRP A 134 -9.88 -2.69 6.30
C TRP A 134 -8.72 -2.16 7.13
N TYR A 135 -7.84 -1.39 6.51
CA TYR A 135 -6.62 -0.92 7.16
C TYR A 135 -6.83 0.41 7.89
N ALA A 136 -7.69 1.27 7.35
CA ALA A 136 -7.85 2.64 7.82
C ALA A 136 -8.97 2.83 8.86
N GLN A 137 -9.62 1.75 9.34
CA GLN A 137 -10.82 1.84 10.16
C GLN A 137 -10.68 2.74 11.39
N ASP A 138 -9.52 2.67 12.07
CA ASP A 138 -9.25 3.47 13.27
C ASP A 138 -8.54 4.82 12.98
N HIS A 139 -8.06 5.01 11.75
CA HIS A 139 -7.24 6.17 11.35
C HIS A 139 -7.66 6.79 10.03
N GLU A 140 -8.90 6.52 9.57
CA GLU A 140 -9.40 6.93 8.26
C GLU A 140 -9.25 8.43 8.00
N GLU A 141 -9.60 9.27 8.97
CA GLU A 141 -9.49 10.72 8.84
C GLU A 141 -8.04 11.16 8.66
N THR A 142 -7.14 10.65 9.48
CA THR A 142 -5.71 10.97 9.42
C THR A 142 -5.09 10.47 8.11
N PHE A 143 -5.49 9.28 7.68
CA PHE A 143 -5.04 8.69 6.43
C PHE A 143 -5.51 9.51 5.23
N ASN A 144 -6.80 9.84 5.17
CA ASN A 144 -7.38 10.66 4.10
C ASN A 144 -6.74 12.05 4.05
N LYS A 145 -6.48 12.66 5.20
CA LYS A 145 -5.80 13.96 5.28
C LYS A 145 -4.35 13.87 4.79
N ALA A 146 -3.63 12.82 5.12
CA ALA A 146 -2.26 12.60 4.65
C ALA A 146 -2.17 12.40 3.13
N MET A 147 -3.26 11.93 2.49
CA MET A 147 -3.32 11.77 1.02
C MET A 147 -3.62 13.06 0.27
N GLN A 148 -4.05 14.13 0.95
CA GLN A 148 -4.43 15.38 0.32
C GLN A 148 -3.23 16.32 0.23
N PHE A 149 -2.83 16.65 -0.99
CA PHE A 149 -1.81 17.67 -1.26
C PHE A 149 -2.45 18.90 -1.89
N ASN A 150 -2.02 20.07 -1.47
CA ASN A 150 -2.40 21.32 -2.11
C ASN A 150 -1.61 21.54 -3.42
N ASP A 151 -2.05 22.47 -4.24
CA ASP A 151 -1.43 22.76 -5.55
C ASP A 151 0.06 23.11 -5.46
N LYS A 152 0.48 23.77 -4.37
CA LYS A 152 1.88 24.15 -4.15
C LYS A 152 2.75 22.91 -3.86
N GLU A 153 2.25 21.97 -3.08
CA GLU A 153 2.94 20.71 -2.77
C GLU A 153 3.02 19.85 -4.02
N LEU A 154 1.93 19.70 -4.75
CA LEU A 154 1.92 18.97 -6.02
C LEU A 154 2.93 19.57 -7.00
N LYS A 155 2.92 20.89 -7.19
CA LYS A 155 3.89 21.58 -8.03
C LYS A 155 5.33 21.31 -7.61
N HIS A 156 5.61 21.31 -6.30
CA HIS A 156 6.94 20.98 -5.77
C HIS A 156 7.37 19.56 -6.13
N PHE A 157 6.49 18.55 -6.02
CA PHE A 157 6.81 17.19 -6.42
C PHE A 157 7.15 17.08 -7.91
N TYR A 158 6.40 17.75 -8.78
CA TYR A 158 6.67 17.78 -10.22
C TYR A 158 8.01 18.47 -10.53
N GLU A 159 8.28 19.60 -9.93
CA GLU A 159 9.53 20.35 -10.17
C GLU A 159 10.76 19.55 -9.68
N SER A 160 10.66 18.95 -8.52
CA SER A 160 11.75 18.17 -7.92
C SER A 160 11.96 16.78 -8.57
N ALA A 161 11.02 16.31 -9.38
CA ALA A 161 11.15 15.06 -10.13
C ALA A 161 11.76 15.25 -11.54
N LYS A 162 11.92 16.50 -12.01
CA LYS A 162 12.59 16.77 -13.27
C LYS A 162 14.06 16.34 -13.19
N PRO A 163 14.62 15.73 -14.26
CA PRO A 163 16.04 15.44 -14.29
C PRO A 163 16.81 16.76 -14.18
N GLU A 164 17.86 16.75 -13.36
CA GLU A 164 18.81 17.87 -13.36
C GLU A 164 19.34 18.04 -14.79
N LYS A 165 19.18 19.25 -15.33
CA LYS A 165 19.76 19.59 -16.62
C LYS A 165 21.29 19.68 -16.40
N ASN A 166 21.98 18.60 -16.78
CA ASN A 166 23.42 18.64 -16.95
C ASN A 166 23.78 19.48 -18.19
#